data_949c1828eced9c4dc07f2d1623c6c045
#
_entry.id   949c1828eced9c4dc07f2d1623c6c045
#
_cell.length_a   1.000
_cell.length_b   1.000
_cell.length_c   1.000
_cell.angle_alpha   90.00
_cell.angle_beta   90.00
_cell.angle_gamma   90.00
#
_symmetry.space_group_name_H-M   'P 1'
#
loop_
_entity.id
_entity.type
_entity.pdbx_description
1 polymer ?
#
loop_
_entity_poly.entity_id
_entity_poly.type
_entity_poly.pdbx_seq_one_letter_code
_entity_poly.pdbx_strand_id
1 'polypeptide(L)'
;MVCTASLRADVVFKSLNPTQTVKTVAVQGGLLIGKTEAGNKVWLDKQSVRVANDGTFIIGFGRDASSATLHIEQKNGQQHQQQINIQSREYKIDRIDGLPPAKVNPKGEAVLKRIREEGALTKKARSQDHQRQDFKSGFIWPAKGRISGVYGSQRILNGEPKWPHFGVDIAAPTGSAVMAPAAGIVTMTHSDMYYSGGTMIIDHGHGLSSTFLHLSKILVEEGATVKQGERVAKIGATGRVTGPHLDWRINWFKVRLDPQPLVDGLPMTNWKSDSGLSNKEKNDG
;
A
#
# COMPACT_ATOMS: atom_id res chain seq x y z
N MET A 1 -29.33 -34.81 27.06
CA MET A 1 -28.16 -34.59 26.21
C MET A 1 -28.52 -33.53 25.20
N VAL A 2 -28.29 -32.27 25.54
CA VAL A 2 -28.65 -31.16 24.68
C VAL A 2 -27.48 -30.90 23.74
N CYS A 3 -27.68 -31.21 22.45
CA CYS A 3 -26.70 -30.97 21.40
C CYS A 3 -26.70 -29.44 21.14
N THR A 4 -25.76 -28.70 21.72
CA THR A 4 -25.52 -27.30 21.39
C THR A 4 -24.87 -27.25 20.00
N ALA A 5 -25.68 -27.00 18.98
CA ALA A 5 -25.17 -26.63 17.68
C ALA A 5 -24.40 -25.29 17.84
N SER A 6 -23.08 -25.36 17.78
CA SER A 6 -22.24 -24.16 17.67
C SER A 6 -22.55 -23.48 16.33
N LEU A 7 -23.39 -22.43 16.36
CA LEU A 7 -23.54 -21.52 15.24
C LEU A 7 -22.19 -20.83 15.07
N ARG A 8 -21.38 -21.32 14.13
CA ARG A 8 -20.18 -20.62 13.65
C ARG A 8 -20.65 -19.32 12.99
N ALA A 9 -20.14 -18.19 13.44
CA ALA A 9 -20.21 -16.98 12.65
C ALA A 9 -19.38 -17.22 11.37
N ASP A 10 -20.05 -17.59 10.29
CA ASP A 10 -19.37 -17.90 9.03
C ASP A 10 -18.79 -16.59 8.46
N VAL A 11 -17.50 -16.37 8.70
CA VAL A 11 -16.74 -15.34 8.02
C VAL A 11 -16.22 -15.91 6.72
N VAL A 12 -16.74 -15.39 5.61
CA VAL A 12 -16.26 -15.75 4.28
C VAL A 12 -15.21 -14.71 3.88
N PHE A 13 -13.98 -15.16 3.64
CA PHE A 13 -12.91 -14.32 3.12
C PHE A 13 -12.84 -14.42 1.60
N LYS A 14 -12.56 -13.28 0.95
CA LYS A 14 -12.33 -13.16 -0.49
C LYS A 14 -11.04 -12.39 -0.74
N SER A 15 -10.39 -12.63 -1.89
CA SER A 15 -9.33 -11.76 -2.41
C SER A 15 -9.94 -10.46 -2.94
N LEU A 16 -9.21 -9.34 -2.86
CA LEU A 16 -9.56 -8.09 -3.54
C LEU A 16 -9.41 -8.17 -5.06
N ASN A 17 -8.62 -9.11 -5.53
CA ASN A 17 -8.44 -9.34 -6.96
C ASN A 17 -9.54 -10.28 -7.48
N PRO A 18 -10.53 -9.80 -8.26
CA PRO A 18 -11.66 -10.61 -8.72
C PRO A 18 -11.27 -11.73 -9.69
N THR A 19 -10.09 -11.67 -10.31
CA THR A 19 -9.61 -12.68 -11.27
C THR A 19 -8.91 -13.85 -10.60
N GLN A 20 -8.55 -13.75 -9.31
CA GLN A 20 -7.93 -14.83 -8.57
C GLN A 20 -8.98 -15.78 -7.96
N THR A 21 -9.23 -16.88 -8.63
CA THR A 21 -10.04 -18.01 -8.15
C THR A 21 -9.36 -18.88 -7.06
N VAL A 22 -8.29 -18.40 -6.47
CA VAL A 22 -7.50 -19.11 -5.46
C VAL A 22 -8.25 -19.13 -4.12
N LYS A 23 -8.25 -20.28 -3.43
CA LYS A 23 -8.65 -20.37 -2.02
C LYS A 23 -8.02 -19.22 -1.26
N THR A 24 -8.86 -18.43 -0.59
CA THR A 24 -8.42 -17.23 0.13
C THR A 24 -7.53 -17.62 1.30
N VAL A 25 -6.23 -17.57 1.10
CA VAL A 25 -5.21 -17.92 2.11
C VAL A 25 -4.62 -16.62 2.64
N ALA A 26 -4.54 -16.50 3.96
CA ALA A 26 -3.79 -15.43 4.59
C ALA A 26 -2.29 -15.63 4.30
N VAL A 27 -1.64 -14.62 3.72
CA VAL A 27 -0.21 -14.63 3.42
C VAL A 27 0.47 -13.39 3.96
N GLN A 28 1.76 -13.47 4.21
CA GLN A 28 2.58 -12.30 4.60
C GLN A 28 2.49 -11.19 3.55
N GLY A 29 2.28 -9.96 3.98
CA GLY A 29 2.05 -8.80 3.10
C GLY A 29 0.64 -8.75 2.49
N GLY A 30 -0.22 -9.71 2.77
CA GLY A 30 -1.54 -9.84 2.15
C GLY A 30 -2.64 -9.01 2.80
N LEU A 31 -3.72 -8.82 2.05
CA LEU A 31 -4.97 -8.20 2.48
C LEU A 31 -6.13 -9.15 2.18
N LEU A 32 -7.05 -9.32 3.13
CA LEU A 32 -8.26 -10.10 2.96
C LEU A 32 -9.49 -9.21 3.13
N ILE A 33 -10.53 -9.47 2.33
CA ILE A 33 -11.88 -8.97 2.57
C ILE A 33 -12.66 -10.05 3.31
N GLY A 34 -13.20 -9.68 4.48
CA GLY A 34 -14.14 -10.49 5.24
C GLY A 34 -15.57 -9.96 5.10
N LYS A 35 -16.52 -10.84 5.37
CA LYS A 35 -17.92 -10.49 5.50
C LYS A 35 -18.51 -11.11 6.76
N THR A 36 -19.23 -10.30 7.53
CA THR A 36 -19.98 -10.70 8.71
C THR A 36 -21.37 -10.02 8.68
N GLU A 37 -22.22 -10.27 9.65
CA GLU A 37 -23.47 -9.53 9.77
C GLU A 37 -23.21 -8.06 10.07
N ALA A 38 -24.01 -7.19 9.43
CA ALA A 38 -23.93 -5.75 9.68
C ALA A 38 -24.18 -5.42 11.16
N GLY A 39 -23.31 -4.57 11.73
CA GLY A 39 -23.39 -4.14 13.12
C GLY A 39 -22.68 -5.08 14.12
N ASN A 40 -22.10 -6.20 13.68
CA ASN A 40 -21.13 -6.92 14.48
C ASN A 40 -19.87 -6.06 14.64
N LYS A 41 -19.18 -6.23 15.77
CA LYS A 41 -17.87 -5.62 16.00
C LYS A 41 -16.77 -6.62 15.69
N VAL A 42 -15.70 -6.16 15.04
CA VAL A 42 -14.60 -7.02 14.59
C VAL A 42 -13.27 -6.44 15.08
N TRP A 43 -12.37 -7.31 15.50
CA TRP A 43 -10.98 -6.98 15.81
C TRP A 43 -10.04 -8.00 15.18
N LEU A 44 -8.90 -7.55 14.71
CA LEU A 44 -7.74 -8.39 14.41
C LEU A 44 -6.70 -8.15 15.50
N ASP A 45 -6.45 -9.14 16.33
CA ASP A 45 -5.68 -9.00 17.58
C ASP A 45 -6.24 -7.83 18.43
N LYS A 46 -5.47 -6.75 18.56
CA LYS A 46 -5.86 -5.52 19.28
C LYS A 46 -6.37 -4.39 18.37
N GLN A 47 -6.33 -4.58 17.04
CA GLN A 47 -6.77 -3.57 16.08
C GLN A 47 -8.26 -3.68 15.86
N SER A 48 -9.02 -2.63 16.20
CA SER A 48 -10.43 -2.53 15.81
C SER A 48 -10.56 -2.45 14.29
N VAL A 49 -11.50 -3.19 13.75
CA VAL A 49 -11.74 -3.31 12.30
C VAL A 49 -13.12 -2.75 11.99
N ARG A 50 -13.18 -1.78 11.08
CA ARG A 50 -14.44 -1.21 10.62
C ARG A 50 -15.23 -2.23 9.83
N VAL A 51 -16.51 -2.40 10.21
CA VAL A 51 -17.49 -3.20 9.48
C VAL A 51 -18.45 -2.24 8.78
N ALA A 52 -18.61 -2.42 7.48
CA ALA A 52 -19.53 -1.62 6.68
C ALA A 52 -21.00 -2.03 6.92
N ASN A 53 -21.95 -1.20 6.43
CA ASN A 53 -23.39 -1.48 6.57
C ASN A 53 -23.83 -2.77 5.87
N ASP A 54 -23.08 -3.27 4.90
CA ASP A 54 -23.30 -4.56 4.24
C ASP A 54 -22.52 -5.71 4.88
N GLY A 55 -21.89 -5.48 6.04
CA GLY A 55 -21.09 -6.47 6.76
C GLY A 55 -19.65 -6.65 6.25
N THR A 56 -19.23 -5.91 5.23
CA THR A 56 -17.87 -6.01 4.67
C THR A 56 -16.83 -5.39 5.62
N PHE A 57 -15.71 -6.05 5.78
CA PHE A 57 -14.53 -5.53 6.47
C PHE A 57 -13.24 -5.99 5.78
N ILE A 58 -12.11 -5.37 6.09
CA ILE A 58 -10.80 -5.75 5.58
C ILE A 58 -9.81 -5.94 6.70
N ILE A 59 -8.88 -6.89 6.52
CA ILE A 59 -7.77 -7.17 7.43
C ILE A 59 -6.47 -7.37 6.66
N GLY A 60 -5.37 -6.88 7.21
CA GLY A 60 -4.06 -6.92 6.56
C GLY A 60 -3.00 -7.57 7.43
N PHE A 61 -2.03 -8.26 6.81
CA PHE A 61 -0.97 -8.99 7.48
C PHE A 61 0.40 -8.44 7.09
N GLY A 62 1.23 -8.14 8.08
CA GLY A 62 2.58 -7.62 7.84
C GLY A 62 3.53 -8.66 7.24
N ARG A 63 4.71 -8.18 6.82
CA ARG A 63 5.77 -8.98 6.18
C ARG A 63 6.20 -10.20 7.01
N ASP A 64 6.25 -10.05 8.32
CA ASP A 64 6.79 -11.06 9.23
C ASP A 64 5.71 -11.68 10.12
N ALA A 65 4.43 -11.49 9.76
CA ALA A 65 3.31 -12.07 10.48
C ALA A 65 3.25 -13.59 10.28
N SER A 66 3.02 -14.34 11.35
CA SER A 66 2.89 -15.81 11.33
C SER A 66 1.49 -16.28 11.68
N SER A 67 0.79 -15.51 12.51
CA SER A 67 -0.59 -15.77 12.90
C SER A 67 -1.27 -14.48 13.34
N ALA A 68 -2.59 -14.48 13.38
CA ALA A 68 -3.41 -13.42 13.95
C ALA A 68 -4.70 -14.01 14.51
N THR A 69 -5.34 -13.30 15.44
CA THR A 69 -6.61 -13.71 16.01
C THR A 69 -7.71 -12.75 15.58
N LEU A 70 -8.72 -13.28 14.89
CA LEU A 70 -9.94 -12.54 14.56
C LEU A 70 -10.95 -12.72 15.69
N HIS A 71 -11.42 -11.62 16.25
CA HIS A 71 -12.50 -11.59 17.23
C HIS A 71 -13.73 -10.95 16.61
N ILE A 72 -14.90 -11.54 16.85
CA ILE A 72 -16.19 -11.01 16.42
C ILE A 72 -17.15 -11.02 17.60
N GLU A 73 -17.69 -9.86 17.91
CA GLU A 73 -18.78 -9.68 18.85
C GLU A 73 -20.07 -9.41 18.06
N GLN A 74 -21.01 -10.33 18.16
CA GLN A 74 -22.32 -10.20 17.53
C GLN A 74 -23.20 -9.20 18.29
N LYS A 75 -24.26 -8.70 17.64
CA LYS A 75 -25.23 -7.77 18.26
C LYS A 75 -25.90 -8.31 19.51
N ASN A 76 -26.06 -9.63 19.62
CA ASN A 76 -26.63 -10.31 20.79
C ASN A 76 -25.61 -10.48 21.94
N GLY A 77 -24.37 -9.96 21.81
CA GLY A 77 -23.29 -10.10 22.77
C GLY A 77 -22.50 -11.40 22.66
N GLN A 78 -22.86 -12.31 21.77
CA GLN A 78 -22.12 -13.56 21.57
C GLN A 78 -20.74 -13.23 20.94
N GLN A 79 -19.70 -13.84 21.50
CA GLN A 79 -18.33 -13.65 21.02
C GLN A 79 -17.81 -14.90 20.29
N HIS A 80 -17.13 -14.68 19.19
CA HIS A 80 -16.44 -15.70 18.42
C HIS A 80 -14.98 -15.30 18.24
N GLN A 81 -14.12 -16.31 18.28
CA GLN A 81 -12.68 -16.12 18.06
C GLN A 81 -12.20 -17.16 17.05
N GLN A 82 -11.43 -16.70 16.07
CA GLN A 82 -10.83 -17.55 15.05
C GLN A 82 -9.34 -17.24 14.91
N GLN A 83 -8.51 -18.27 15.06
CA GLN A 83 -7.09 -18.19 14.74
C GLN A 83 -6.88 -18.23 13.23
N ILE A 84 -6.13 -17.28 12.70
CA ILE A 84 -5.73 -17.20 11.30
C ILE A 84 -4.25 -17.55 11.22
N ASN A 85 -3.92 -18.66 10.54
CA ASN A 85 -2.54 -19.00 10.23
C ASN A 85 -2.13 -18.27 8.95
N ILE A 86 -1.00 -17.58 9.00
CA ILE A 86 -0.49 -16.73 7.92
C ILE A 86 0.67 -17.46 7.25
N GLN A 87 0.50 -17.74 5.96
CA GLN A 87 1.53 -18.41 5.17
C GLN A 87 2.74 -17.50 5.01
N SER A 88 3.92 -18.03 5.30
CA SER A 88 5.18 -17.34 5.09
C SER A 88 5.52 -17.18 3.60
N ARG A 89 6.29 -16.14 3.29
CA ARG A 89 6.84 -15.88 1.96
C ARG A 89 8.35 -15.81 2.03
N GLU A 90 9.00 -16.19 0.94
CA GLU A 90 10.42 -15.95 0.76
C GLU A 90 10.65 -14.53 0.22
N TYR A 91 11.62 -13.82 0.80
CA TYR A 91 11.98 -12.47 0.41
C TYR A 91 13.44 -12.42 -0.02
N LYS A 92 13.69 -11.66 -1.08
CA LYS A 92 15.07 -11.45 -1.54
C LYS A 92 15.86 -10.65 -0.49
N ILE A 93 16.99 -11.19 -0.05
CA ILE A 93 17.92 -10.55 0.88
C ILE A 93 19.25 -10.35 0.18
N ASP A 94 19.65 -9.10 -0.03
CA ASP A 94 20.92 -8.72 -0.61
C ASP A 94 21.93 -8.35 0.50
N ARG A 95 23.06 -9.05 0.56
CA ARG A 95 24.15 -8.76 1.51
C ARG A 95 25.22 -7.95 0.81
N ILE A 96 25.61 -6.81 1.38
CA ILE A 96 26.61 -5.90 0.83
C ILE A 96 27.57 -5.55 1.95
N ASP A 97 28.82 -5.97 1.84
CA ASP A 97 29.89 -5.72 2.81
C ASP A 97 30.93 -4.75 2.25
N GLY A 98 31.82 -4.24 3.11
CA GLY A 98 32.90 -3.32 2.72
C GLY A 98 32.47 -1.87 2.48
N LEU A 99 31.26 -1.48 2.91
CA LEU A 99 30.79 -0.10 2.81
C LEU A 99 31.40 0.80 3.90
N PRO A 100 31.80 2.06 3.57
CA PRO A 100 32.23 3.02 4.59
C PRO A 100 31.10 3.25 5.62
N PRO A 101 31.42 3.20 6.94
CA PRO A 101 30.41 3.32 8.01
C PRO A 101 29.55 4.60 7.92
N ALA A 102 30.11 5.71 7.45
CA ALA A 102 29.42 6.98 7.30
C ALA A 102 28.26 6.95 6.27
N LYS A 103 28.28 5.99 5.33
CA LYS A 103 27.20 5.82 4.33
C LYS A 103 26.02 5.02 4.85
N VAL A 104 26.14 4.39 6.01
CA VAL A 104 25.16 3.45 6.54
C VAL A 104 24.10 4.15 7.41
N ASN A 105 24.50 5.19 8.19
CA ASN A 105 23.60 5.88 9.12
C ASN A 105 23.76 7.41 9.05
N PRO A 106 22.69 8.17 8.79
CA PRO A 106 22.73 9.64 8.86
C PRO A 106 22.92 10.10 10.30
N LYS A 107 23.75 11.14 10.50
CA LYS A 107 24.01 11.77 11.80
C LYS A 107 23.61 13.26 11.72
N GLY A 108 23.07 13.79 12.82
CA GLY A 108 22.73 15.20 12.97
C GLY A 108 21.35 15.38 13.60
N GLU A 109 21.27 16.13 14.70
CA GLU A 109 20.03 16.30 15.47
C GLU A 109 18.92 16.97 14.64
N ALA A 110 19.24 17.99 13.86
CA ALA A 110 18.29 18.66 12.96
C ALA A 110 17.67 17.71 11.94
N VAL A 111 18.49 16.81 11.34
CA VAL A 111 18.01 15.80 10.39
C VAL A 111 17.11 14.78 11.10
N LEU A 112 17.50 14.32 12.26
CA LEU A 112 16.71 13.36 13.03
C LEU A 112 15.39 13.95 13.50
N LYS A 113 15.37 15.25 13.87
CA LYS A 113 14.15 16.00 14.20
C LYS A 113 13.21 16.05 12.99
N ARG A 114 13.71 16.47 11.81
CA ARG A 114 12.95 16.50 10.57
C ARG A 114 12.35 15.13 10.23
N ILE A 115 13.13 14.05 10.31
CA ILE A 115 12.65 12.69 10.05
C ILE A 115 11.51 12.28 11.01
N ARG A 116 11.61 12.64 12.29
CA ARG A 116 10.54 12.37 13.27
C ARG A 116 9.26 13.13 12.97
N GLU A 117 9.36 14.40 12.63
CA GLU A 117 8.22 15.26 12.27
C GLU A 117 7.51 14.74 11.01
N GLU A 118 8.26 14.44 9.95
CA GLU A 118 7.74 13.86 8.71
C GLU A 118 7.11 12.47 8.94
N GLY A 119 7.71 11.66 9.82
CA GLY A 119 7.15 10.37 10.25
C GLY A 119 5.81 10.52 10.99
N ALA A 120 5.66 11.58 11.80
CA ALA A 120 4.41 11.89 12.49
C ALA A 120 3.30 12.30 11.51
N LEU A 121 3.61 13.14 10.50
CA LEU A 121 2.66 13.50 9.43
C LEU A 121 2.15 12.26 8.68
N THR A 122 3.07 11.41 8.25
CA THR A 122 2.75 10.16 7.56
C THR A 122 1.89 9.22 8.41
N LYS A 123 2.20 9.10 9.72
CA LYS A 123 1.42 8.31 10.66
C LYS A 123 0.01 8.85 10.81
N LYS A 124 -0.15 10.19 10.94
CA LYS A 124 -1.45 10.86 11.03
C LYS A 124 -2.28 10.62 9.76
N ALA A 125 -1.71 10.79 8.58
CA ALA A 125 -2.39 10.59 7.31
C ALA A 125 -2.90 9.14 7.13
N ARG A 126 -2.14 8.14 7.61
CA ARG A 126 -2.49 6.71 7.53
C ARG A 126 -3.40 6.22 8.66
N SER A 127 -3.66 7.01 9.68
CA SER A 127 -4.53 6.64 10.79
C SER A 127 -6.01 6.89 10.50
N GLN A 128 -6.34 7.41 9.32
CA GLN A 128 -7.72 7.65 8.90
C GLN A 128 -8.49 6.34 8.78
N ASP A 129 -9.75 6.37 9.20
CA ASP A 129 -10.67 5.23 9.15
C ASP A 129 -12.04 5.69 8.64
N HIS A 130 -12.07 6.13 7.37
CA HIS A 130 -13.31 6.58 6.74
C HIS A 130 -14.21 5.40 6.37
N GLN A 131 -15.55 5.64 6.33
CA GLN A 131 -16.54 4.63 5.92
C GLN A 131 -16.51 4.28 4.43
N ARG A 132 -15.68 4.97 3.67
CA ARG A 132 -15.48 4.71 2.23
C ARG A 132 -15.08 3.26 1.99
N GLN A 133 -15.50 2.72 0.87
CA GLN A 133 -15.22 1.36 0.45
C GLN A 133 -14.65 1.35 -0.98
N ASP A 134 -13.81 2.34 -1.30
CA ASP A 134 -13.25 2.53 -2.64
C ASP A 134 -12.38 1.34 -3.08
N PHE A 135 -11.82 0.61 -2.12
CA PHE A 135 -11.08 -0.62 -2.34
C PHE A 135 -11.90 -1.75 -2.98
N LYS A 136 -13.24 -1.72 -2.90
CA LYS A 136 -14.11 -2.75 -3.48
C LYS A 136 -14.06 -2.82 -5.01
N SER A 137 -13.71 -1.73 -5.66
CA SER A 137 -13.55 -1.69 -7.12
C SER A 137 -12.25 -2.34 -7.62
N GLY A 138 -11.42 -2.86 -6.69
CA GLY A 138 -10.08 -3.35 -6.98
C GLY A 138 -9.09 -2.22 -7.22
N PHE A 139 -7.85 -2.59 -7.56
CA PHE A 139 -6.75 -1.66 -7.79
C PHE A 139 -6.23 -1.79 -9.22
N ILE A 140 -5.73 -0.68 -9.76
CA ILE A 140 -4.97 -0.65 -11.02
C ILE A 140 -3.52 -0.23 -10.74
N TRP A 141 -2.61 -0.55 -11.65
CA TRP A 141 -1.25 -0.06 -11.57
C TRP A 141 -1.22 1.48 -11.65
N PRO A 142 -0.56 2.15 -10.67
CA PRO A 142 -0.52 3.62 -10.64
C PRO A 142 0.38 4.23 -11.70
N ALA A 143 1.26 3.46 -12.32
CA ALA A 143 2.16 3.92 -13.37
C ALA A 143 2.49 2.80 -14.35
N LYS A 144 2.94 3.18 -15.55
CA LYS A 144 3.55 2.28 -16.53
C LYS A 144 5.06 2.27 -16.32
N GLY A 145 5.68 1.11 -16.42
CA GLY A 145 7.12 0.98 -16.26
C GLY A 145 7.57 -0.42 -15.86
N ARG A 146 8.88 -0.60 -15.74
CA ARG A 146 9.48 -1.87 -15.30
C ARG A 146 9.51 -1.93 -13.77
N ILE A 147 9.11 -3.04 -13.17
CA ILE A 147 9.32 -3.27 -11.74
C ILE A 147 10.82 -3.38 -11.45
N SER A 148 11.33 -2.50 -10.60
CA SER A 148 12.74 -2.41 -10.21
C SER A 148 12.99 -2.73 -8.73
N GLY A 149 11.95 -2.69 -7.89
CA GLY A 149 11.97 -3.09 -6.50
C GLY A 149 10.67 -3.77 -6.10
N VAL A 150 10.73 -4.80 -5.25
CA VAL A 150 9.57 -5.59 -4.81
C VAL A 150 9.42 -5.53 -3.29
N TYR A 151 8.18 -5.64 -2.83
CA TYR A 151 7.84 -5.70 -1.41
C TYR A 151 8.62 -6.81 -0.68
N GLY A 152 9.08 -6.51 0.52
CA GLY A 152 9.72 -7.46 1.42
C GLY A 152 11.22 -7.66 1.17
N SER A 153 11.76 -7.22 0.01
CA SER A 153 13.20 -7.28 -0.23
C SER A 153 13.98 -6.47 0.82
N GLN A 154 15.14 -6.96 1.24
CA GLN A 154 15.90 -6.35 2.33
C GLN A 154 17.40 -6.35 2.00
N ARG A 155 18.10 -5.29 2.41
CA ARG A 155 19.55 -5.20 2.35
C ARG A 155 20.16 -5.37 3.74
N ILE A 156 21.22 -6.17 3.80
CA ILE A 156 22.09 -6.27 4.98
C ILE A 156 23.39 -5.59 4.58
N LEU A 157 23.71 -4.47 5.24
CA LEU A 157 24.88 -3.65 4.94
C LEU A 157 25.93 -3.80 6.04
N ASN A 158 27.11 -4.32 5.74
CA ASN A 158 28.17 -4.61 6.72
C ASN A 158 27.65 -5.44 7.92
N GLY A 159 26.82 -6.45 7.66
CA GLY A 159 26.19 -7.27 8.69
C GLY A 159 24.98 -6.64 9.37
N GLU A 160 24.67 -5.34 9.14
CA GLU A 160 23.52 -4.66 9.72
C GLU A 160 22.28 -4.77 8.82
N PRO A 161 21.18 -5.40 9.27
CA PRO A 161 19.94 -5.42 8.50
C PRO A 161 19.33 -4.03 8.42
N LYS A 162 19.04 -3.56 7.21
CA LYS A 162 18.28 -2.32 6.97
C LYS A 162 16.79 -2.62 6.85
N TRP A 163 15.97 -1.59 6.96
CA TRP A 163 14.53 -1.73 6.81
C TRP A 163 14.18 -2.41 5.48
N PRO A 164 13.28 -3.40 5.47
CA PRO A 164 12.77 -3.98 4.24
C PRO A 164 12.13 -2.91 3.34
N HIS A 165 12.15 -3.16 2.06
CA HIS A 165 11.37 -2.39 1.10
C HIS A 165 9.88 -2.72 1.28
N PHE A 166 9.06 -1.73 1.58
CA PHE A 166 7.63 -1.91 1.89
C PHE A 166 6.72 -1.41 0.77
N GLY A 167 7.16 -1.54 -0.47
CA GLY A 167 6.43 -1.11 -1.64
C GLY A 167 6.88 -1.82 -2.90
N VAL A 168 6.44 -1.30 -4.02
CA VAL A 168 6.86 -1.71 -5.36
C VAL A 168 7.42 -0.49 -6.07
N ASP A 169 8.65 -0.61 -6.59
CA ASP A 169 9.29 0.42 -7.38
C ASP A 169 8.97 0.20 -8.86
N ILE A 170 8.41 1.21 -9.51
CA ILE A 170 8.10 1.24 -10.93
C ILE A 170 9.04 2.24 -11.60
N ALA A 171 10.07 1.75 -12.28
CA ALA A 171 11.04 2.58 -12.99
C ALA A 171 10.42 3.15 -14.27
N ALA A 172 10.41 4.48 -14.36
CA ALA A 172 9.96 5.24 -15.52
C ALA A 172 10.59 6.65 -15.52
N PRO A 173 10.64 7.34 -16.67
CA PRO A 173 11.23 8.67 -16.76
C PRO A 173 10.57 9.70 -15.84
N THR A 174 11.36 10.66 -15.35
CA THR A 174 10.84 11.83 -14.64
C THR A 174 9.77 12.53 -15.47
N GLY A 175 8.65 12.90 -14.84
CA GLY A 175 7.49 13.51 -15.50
C GLY A 175 6.43 12.52 -15.97
N SER A 176 6.70 11.20 -15.97
CA SER A 176 5.71 10.17 -16.27
C SER A 176 4.51 10.28 -15.34
N ALA A 177 3.31 9.98 -15.87
CA ALA A 177 2.07 10.11 -15.11
C ALA A 177 1.98 9.11 -13.97
N VAL A 178 1.47 9.56 -12.82
CA VAL A 178 1.03 8.74 -11.69
C VAL A 178 -0.48 8.85 -11.60
N MET A 179 -1.15 7.70 -11.62
CA MET A 179 -2.60 7.58 -11.55
C MET A 179 -3.03 7.11 -10.16
N ALA A 180 -4.21 7.51 -9.71
CA ALA A 180 -4.82 6.95 -8.51
C ALA A 180 -5.15 5.46 -8.74
N PRO A 181 -4.61 4.51 -7.95
CA PRO A 181 -4.82 3.08 -8.17
C PRO A 181 -6.23 2.62 -7.80
N ALA A 182 -6.91 3.34 -6.93
CA ALA A 182 -8.32 3.24 -6.58
C ALA A 182 -8.84 4.64 -6.27
N ALA A 183 -10.16 4.84 -6.25
CA ALA A 183 -10.74 6.09 -5.76
C ALA A 183 -10.38 6.33 -4.29
N GLY A 184 -10.46 7.58 -3.82
CA GLY A 184 -10.11 7.89 -2.44
C GLY A 184 -10.11 9.38 -2.12
N ILE A 185 -9.62 9.70 -0.92
CA ILE A 185 -9.37 11.07 -0.45
C ILE A 185 -7.87 11.25 -0.24
N VAL A 186 -7.31 12.33 -0.75
CA VAL A 186 -5.91 12.71 -0.51
C VAL A 186 -5.77 13.16 0.95
N THR A 187 -5.04 12.40 1.75
CA THR A 187 -4.88 12.68 3.19
C THR A 187 -3.54 13.32 3.54
N MET A 188 -2.63 13.38 2.59
CA MET A 188 -1.35 14.07 2.74
C MET A 188 -0.75 14.39 1.39
N THR A 189 -0.19 15.61 1.27
CA THR A 189 0.72 16.02 0.20
C THR A 189 1.93 16.72 0.81
N HIS A 190 3.14 16.38 0.35
CA HIS A 190 4.38 17.01 0.78
C HIS A 190 5.38 17.03 -0.36
N SER A 191 5.94 18.20 -0.67
CA SER A 191 6.82 18.39 -1.84
C SER A 191 8.23 17.84 -1.64
N ASP A 192 8.73 17.79 -0.40
CA ASP A 192 10.14 17.47 -0.10
C ASP A 192 10.30 16.84 1.28
N MET A 193 10.01 15.55 1.43
CA MET A 193 10.38 14.80 2.62
C MET A 193 11.83 14.30 2.52
N TYR A 194 12.53 14.23 3.63
CA TYR A 194 13.96 13.92 3.70
C TYR A 194 14.36 12.62 2.96
N TYR A 195 13.62 11.53 3.20
CA TYR A 195 13.88 10.26 2.55
C TYR A 195 13.05 10.04 1.28
N SER A 196 11.81 10.44 1.31
CA SER A 196 10.83 10.07 0.29
C SER A 196 10.60 11.18 -0.75
N GLY A 197 11.18 12.35 -0.56
CA GLY A 197 10.99 13.48 -1.48
C GLY A 197 9.53 13.89 -1.59
N GLY A 198 9.08 14.17 -2.79
CA GLY A 198 7.67 14.42 -3.08
C GLY A 198 6.83 13.20 -2.70
N THR A 199 5.91 13.39 -1.74
CA THR A 199 5.15 12.31 -1.12
C THR A 199 3.67 12.63 -1.08
N MET A 200 2.82 11.66 -1.43
CA MET A 200 1.36 11.78 -1.37
C MET A 200 0.75 10.52 -0.77
N ILE A 201 -0.35 10.68 -0.03
CA ILE A 201 -1.14 9.56 0.53
C ILE A 201 -2.60 9.73 0.11
N ILE A 202 -3.20 8.63 -0.36
CA ILE A 202 -4.63 8.54 -0.68
C ILE A 202 -5.24 7.48 0.26
N ASP A 203 -6.29 7.86 0.98
CA ASP A 203 -7.11 6.95 1.80
C ASP A 203 -8.23 6.36 0.95
N HIS A 204 -8.37 5.02 0.99
CA HIS A 204 -9.39 4.26 0.27
C HIS A 204 -10.52 3.75 1.17
N GLY A 205 -10.51 4.17 2.44
CA GLY A 205 -11.45 3.77 3.49
C GLY A 205 -11.00 2.52 4.28
N HIS A 206 -11.65 2.31 5.42
CA HIS A 206 -11.40 1.21 6.35
C HIS A 206 -9.93 1.07 6.79
N GLY A 207 -9.20 2.21 6.86
CA GLY A 207 -7.76 2.23 7.21
C GLY A 207 -6.83 1.81 6.08
N LEU A 208 -7.32 1.59 4.86
CA LEU A 208 -6.50 1.22 3.71
C LEU A 208 -6.04 2.46 2.95
N SER A 209 -4.74 2.59 2.70
CA SER A 209 -4.18 3.75 2.02
C SER A 209 -3.07 3.39 1.04
N SER A 210 -2.98 4.16 -0.07
CA SER A 210 -1.85 4.19 -0.99
C SER A 210 -0.90 5.32 -0.63
N THR A 211 0.40 5.07 -0.69
CA THR A 211 1.45 6.08 -0.54
C THR A 211 2.32 6.09 -1.78
N PHE A 212 2.64 7.27 -2.29
CA PHE A 212 3.43 7.51 -3.49
C PHE A 212 4.64 8.36 -3.12
N LEU A 213 5.85 7.89 -3.45
CA LEU A 213 7.11 8.54 -3.09
C LEU A 213 7.89 8.93 -4.34
N HIS A 214 8.90 9.80 -4.12
CA HIS A 214 9.87 10.26 -5.11
C HIS A 214 9.24 11.09 -6.25
N LEU A 215 8.08 11.71 -5.98
CA LEU A 215 7.33 12.48 -6.95
C LEU A 215 8.06 13.78 -7.33
N SER A 216 8.05 14.14 -8.62
CA SER A 216 8.53 15.43 -9.10
C SER A 216 7.47 16.53 -9.02
N LYS A 217 6.18 16.15 -9.08
CA LYS A 217 5.05 17.08 -8.98
C LYS A 217 3.82 16.33 -8.48
N ILE A 218 3.12 16.94 -7.53
CA ILE A 218 1.79 16.53 -7.08
C ILE A 218 0.78 17.44 -7.77
N LEU A 219 -0.32 16.89 -8.29
CA LEU A 219 -1.31 17.59 -9.12
C LEU A 219 -2.64 17.80 -8.41
N VAL A 220 -2.78 17.27 -7.21
CA VAL A 220 -3.99 17.35 -6.38
C VAL A 220 -3.64 17.89 -5.00
N GLU A 221 -4.61 18.42 -4.29
CA GLU A 221 -4.44 18.99 -2.95
C GLU A 221 -4.90 18.02 -1.86
N GLU A 222 -4.42 18.23 -0.65
CA GLU A 222 -4.92 17.51 0.53
C GLU A 222 -6.42 17.82 0.72
N GLY A 223 -7.20 16.78 1.02
CA GLY A 223 -8.67 16.84 1.09
C GLY A 223 -9.39 16.55 -0.23
N ALA A 224 -8.70 16.58 -1.37
CA ALA A 224 -9.31 16.29 -2.66
C ALA A 224 -9.82 14.84 -2.74
N THR A 225 -11.00 14.66 -3.32
CA THR A 225 -11.51 13.33 -3.72
C THR A 225 -11.03 13.03 -5.13
N VAL A 226 -10.43 11.86 -5.32
CA VAL A 226 -9.92 11.39 -6.62
C VAL A 226 -10.63 10.12 -7.06
N LYS A 227 -10.75 9.94 -8.38
CA LYS A 227 -11.31 8.73 -9.00
C LYS A 227 -10.19 7.75 -9.36
N GLN A 228 -10.51 6.46 -9.43
CA GLN A 228 -9.58 5.47 -9.98
C GLN A 228 -9.16 5.87 -11.40
N GLY A 229 -7.88 5.79 -11.70
CA GLY A 229 -7.32 6.17 -13.00
C GLY A 229 -7.15 7.68 -13.22
N GLU A 230 -7.48 8.52 -12.25
CA GLU A 230 -7.22 9.97 -12.30
C GLU A 230 -5.72 10.25 -12.17
N ARG A 231 -5.22 11.18 -12.99
CA ARG A 231 -3.81 11.61 -12.91
C ARG A 231 -3.61 12.49 -11.69
N VAL A 232 -2.87 12.01 -10.70
CA VAL A 232 -2.70 12.66 -9.39
C VAL A 232 -1.29 13.21 -9.17
N ALA A 233 -0.29 12.71 -9.89
CA ALA A 233 1.10 13.16 -9.73
C ALA A 233 1.96 12.84 -10.96
N LYS A 234 3.26 13.18 -10.86
CA LYS A 234 4.30 12.84 -11.82
C LYS A 234 5.47 12.16 -11.11
N ILE A 235 6.00 11.11 -11.73
CA ILE A 235 7.22 10.42 -11.28
C ILE A 235 8.39 11.40 -11.25
N GLY A 236 9.27 11.23 -10.28
CA GLY A 236 10.50 12.02 -10.12
C GLY A 236 11.68 11.17 -9.67
N ALA A 237 12.67 11.88 -9.15
CA ALA A 237 13.85 11.32 -8.50
C ALA A 237 14.19 12.14 -7.24
N THR A 238 13.17 12.58 -6.50
CA THR A 238 13.30 13.40 -5.29
C THR A 238 13.54 12.53 -4.06
N GLY A 239 14.14 13.09 -3.02
CA GLY A 239 14.51 12.33 -1.82
C GLY A 239 15.74 11.46 -2.04
N ARG A 240 15.81 10.32 -1.32
CA ARG A 240 16.97 9.41 -1.33
C ARG A 240 16.78 8.28 -2.34
N VAL A 241 17.13 8.51 -3.59
CA VAL A 241 16.99 7.57 -4.72
C VAL A 241 18.25 7.45 -5.56
N THR A 242 18.36 6.42 -6.37
CA THR A 242 19.44 6.20 -7.34
C THR A 242 19.05 6.56 -8.77
N GLY A 243 17.77 6.75 -9.04
CA GLY A 243 17.24 7.09 -10.36
C GLY A 243 15.74 7.29 -10.36
N PRO A 244 15.15 7.75 -11.46
CA PRO A 244 13.72 8.04 -11.53
C PRO A 244 12.86 6.79 -11.41
N HIS A 245 11.95 6.77 -10.43
CA HIS A 245 10.95 5.72 -10.23
C HIS A 245 9.80 6.21 -9.33
N LEU A 246 8.71 5.49 -9.36
CA LEU A 246 7.65 5.59 -8.37
C LEU A 246 7.83 4.47 -7.35
N ASP A 247 7.94 4.77 -6.07
CA ASP A 247 7.76 3.81 -4.98
C ASP A 247 6.29 3.88 -4.54
N TRP A 248 5.51 2.84 -4.89
CA TRP A 248 4.11 2.72 -4.51
C TRP A 248 3.94 1.73 -3.36
N ARG A 249 3.26 2.17 -2.29
CA ARG A 249 3.05 1.40 -1.07
C ARG A 249 1.58 1.32 -0.72
N ILE A 250 1.17 0.20 -0.14
CA ILE A 250 -0.15 0.01 0.47
C ILE A 250 0.02 -0.18 1.98
N ASN A 251 -0.86 0.46 2.75
CA ASN A 251 -0.93 0.28 4.18
C ASN A 251 -2.37 -0.01 4.61
N TRP A 252 -2.52 -0.91 5.58
CA TRP A 252 -3.72 -1.03 6.39
C TRP A 252 -3.36 -0.50 7.79
N PHE A 253 -3.83 0.72 8.10
CA PHE A 253 -3.34 1.49 9.25
C PHE A 253 -1.79 1.54 9.28
N LYS A 254 -1.18 0.98 10.34
CA LYS A 254 0.29 0.88 10.49
C LYS A 254 0.90 -0.35 9.80
N VAL A 255 0.09 -1.31 9.37
CA VAL A 255 0.55 -2.55 8.73
C VAL A 255 0.93 -2.27 7.29
N ARG A 256 2.15 -2.66 6.90
CA ARG A 256 2.67 -2.55 5.53
C ARG A 256 2.24 -3.75 4.72
N LEU A 257 1.62 -3.52 3.56
CA LEU A 257 1.10 -4.56 2.68
C LEU A 257 1.81 -4.54 1.33
N ASP A 258 1.81 -5.69 0.65
CA ASP A 258 2.32 -5.82 -0.71
C ASP A 258 1.28 -5.30 -1.71
N PRO A 259 1.61 -4.28 -2.53
CA PRO A 259 0.70 -3.79 -3.55
C PRO A 259 0.44 -4.77 -4.70
N GLN A 260 1.41 -5.63 -5.05
CA GLN A 260 1.34 -6.47 -6.25
C GLN A 260 0.13 -7.42 -6.30
N PRO A 261 -0.24 -8.12 -5.20
CA PRO A 261 -1.42 -8.99 -5.22
C PRO A 261 -2.75 -8.28 -5.39
N LEU A 262 -2.79 -6.95 -5.25
CA LEU A 262 -4.02 -6.15 -5.36
C LEU A 262 -4.34 -5.78 -6.80
N VAL A 263 -3.41 -5.96 -7.74
CA VAL A 263 -3.53 -5.58 -9.14
C VAL A 263 -3.33 -6.76 -10.05
N ASP A 264 -3.95 -6.72 -11.24
CA ASP A 264 -3.79 -7.75 -12.26
C ASP A 264 -2.55 -7.49 -13.13
N GLY A 265 -1.88 -8.58 -13.50
CA GLY A 265 -0.76 -8.57 -14.43
C GLY A 265 0.46 -7.77 -13.94
N LEU A 266 1.29 -7.34 -14.87
CA LEU A 266 2.41 -6.44 -14.65
C LEU A 266 2.10 -5.05 -15.22
N PRO A 267 2.72 -3.97 -14.69
CA PRO A 267 2.55 -2.65 -15.27
C PRO A 267 3.05 -2.68 -16.73
N MET A 268 2.29 -2.05 -17.64
CA MET A 268 2.64 -2.05 -19.06
C MET A 268 4.03 -1.45 -19.28
N THR A 269 4.92 -2.19 -19.96
CA THR A 269 6.30 -1.78 -20.20
C THR A 269 6.50 -1.01 -21.50
N ASN A 270 5.50 -1.03 -22.41
CA ASN A 270 5.60 -0.37 -23.70
C ASN A 270 5.38 1.14 -23.55
N TRP A 271 6.43 1.85 -23.18
CA TRP A 271 6.51 3.29 -23.29
C TRP A 271 6.75 3.65 -24.77
N LYS A 272 5.69 3.95 -25.52
CA LYS A 272 5.81 4.82 -26.67
C LYS A 272 5.73 6.25 -26.13
N SER A 273 6.80 7.03 -26.30
CA SER A 273 6.77 8.46 -26.03
C SER A 273 5.61 9.08 -26.80
N ASP A 274 4.78 9.92 -26.17
CA ASP A 274 3.78 10.78 -26.82
C ASP A 274 4.47 11.90 -27.64
N SER A 275 5.62 11.63 -28.26
CA SER A 275 6.32 12.49 -29.21
C SER A 275 5.80 12.34 -30.64
N GLY A 276 4.55 11.94 -30.80
CA GLY A 276 3.87 11.75 -32.10
C GLY A 276 2.94 12.89 -32.52
N LEU A 277 3.17 14.11 -32.07
CA LEU A 277 2.68 15.32 -32.72
C LEU A 277 3.84 15.96 -33.49
N SER A 278 4.21 15.36 -34.58
CA SER A 278 5.13 15.96 -35.53
C SER A 278 4.42 16.35 -36.81
N ASN A 279 4.57 17.60 -37.11
CA ASN A 279 4.87 18.17 -38.42
C ASN A 279 4.48 17.28 -39.64
N LYS A 280 3.22 17.37 -40.05
CA LYS A 280 2.85 17.31 -41.44
C LYS A 280 2.15 18.61 -41.78
N GLU A 281 2.95 19.60 -42.15
CA GLU A 281 2.55 20.72 -43.00
C GLU A 281 3.81 21.48 -43.34
N LYS A 282 4.37 21.15 -44.52
CA LYS A 282 5.06 22.02 -45.45
C LYS A 282 5.74 21.16 -46.50
N ASN A 283 5.03 20.92 -47.56
CA ASN A 283 5.55 20.88 -48.93
C ASN A 283 4.36 20.79 -49.88
N ASP A 284 3.90 21.96 -50.27
CA ASP A 284 3.32 22.23 -51.54
C ASP A 284 3.72 23.66 -51.91
N GLY A 285 4.60 23.75 -52.91
CA GLY A 285 5.09 24.96 -53.48
C GLY A 285 6.16 24.63 -54.53
#